data_64a3ca07501e466f6ce9daee09745867
#
_entry.id   64a3ca07501e466f6ce9daee09745867
#
_cell.length_a   1.000
_cell.length_b   1.000
_cell.length_c   1.000
_cell.angle_alpha   90.00
_cell.angle_beta   90.00
_cell.angle_gamma   90.00
#
_symmetry.space_group_name_H-M   'P 1'
#
loop_
_entity.id
_entity.type
_entity.pdbx_description
1 polymer ?
#
loop_
_entity_poly.entity_id
_entity_poly.type
_entity_poly.pdbx_seq_one_letter_code
_entity_poly.pdbx_strand_id
1 'polypeptide(L)'
;MNEKIRLPKTAIPNRYEINLDISLDQFKYKGKEIVFLEIVDETKELQLNALGIDVGSAFIENDSGEHIEASVDYLPDEERISLVFEDQVTKGDWQLYLEFEAKIVDELRGFYRSSFKDKDDNDIWIATTQFEPTAARMAFPCWDEPEFKAVFSISLTTNSELIRVSNEKVLSESSENNRTTTKFVDSMRMSTYLVAFVVGPLEVTKIGKSKTTDVGIVHRPGFADQTAYAGAAAIKILDFFEEYYGIDYPGSKLDLIAVPDFAMGAMENVGAVTFRETLLLIDVEKATRSELSRSISVIAHELAHMWFGGLVTMNWWDG
;
A
#
# COMPACT_ATOMS: atom_id res chain seq x y z
N MET A 1 -20.51 21.55 -2.44
CA MET A 1 -19.08 21.12 -2.47
C MET A 1 -18.53 21.45 -3.84
N ASN A 2 -17.30 21.90 -3.91
CA ASN A 2 -16.68 22.31 -5.18
C ASN A 2 -16.50 21.08 -6.06
N GLU A 3 -17.26 20.92 -7.13
CA GLU A 3 -17.18 19.81 -8.10
C GLU A 3 -15.77 19.60 -8.67
N LYS A 4 -14.90 20.61 -8.59
CA LYS A 4 -13.50 20.55 -9.03
C LYS A 4 -12.56 19.74 -8.12
N ILE A 5 -12.97 19.36 -6.90
CA ILE A 5 -12.10 18.62 -5.96
C ILE A 5 -12.23 17.11 -6.17
N ARG A 6 -13.43 16.64 -6.57
CA ARG A 6 -13.72 15.21 -6.78
C ARG A 6 -13.36 14.78 -8.20
N LEU A 7 -12.91 13.52 -8.33
CA LEU A 7 -12.77 12.90 -9.65
C LEU A 7 -14.14 12.68 -10.30
N PRO A 8 -14.24 12.80 -11.63
CA PRO A 8 -15.43 12.40 -12.37
C PRO A 8 -15.75 10.91 -12.14
N LYS A 9 -17.04 10.60 -11.99
CA LYS A 9 -17.53 9.20 -11.89
C LYS A 9 -17.85 8.60 -13.26
N THR A 10 -17.20 9.04 -14.29
CA THR A 10 -17.34 8.53 -15.67
C THR A 10 -16.81 7.09 -15.77
N ALA A 11 -15.83 6.76 -14.94
CA ALA A 11 -15.27 5.42 -14.80
C ALA A 11 -15.17 5.02 -13.33
N ILE A 12 -15.41 3.73 -13.05
CA ILE A 12 -15.34 3.15 -11.71
C ILE A 12 -14.30 2.01 -11.72
N PRO A 13 -13.16 2.17 -11.02
CA PRO A 13 -12.18 1.11 -10.92
C PRO A 13 -12.69 -0.05 -10.05
N ASN A 14 -12.46 -1.27 -10.51
CA ASN A 14 -12.85 -2.49 -9.80
C ASN A 14 -11.66 -3.28 -9.29
N ARG A 15 -10.53 -3.25 -10.04
CA ARG A 15 -9.31 -3.98 -9.72
C ARG A 15 -8.10 -3.25 -10.31
N TYR A 16 -7.00 -3.28 -9.57
CA TYR A 16 -5.68 -2.84 -10.02
C TYR A 16 -4.72 -4.04 -10.03
N GLU A 17 -3.98 -4.21 -11.10
CA GLU A 17 -2.80 -5.08 -11.16
C GLU A 17 -1.56 -4.19 -11.26
N ILE A 18 -0.80 -4.10 -10.16
CA ILE A 18 0.34 -3.19 -10.02
C ILE A 18 1.62 -4.01 -9.96
N ASN A 19 2.50 -3.82 -10.95
CA ASN A 19 3.81 -4.47 -11.02
C ASN A 19 4.88 -3.39 -10.91
N LEU A 20 5.65 -3.37 -9.82
CA LEU A 20 6.70 -2.41 -9.58
C LEU A 20 8.08 -3.07 -9.67
N ASP A 21 8.95 -2.54 -10.53
CA ASP A 21 10.37 -2.89 -10.60
C ASP A 21 11.20 -1.82 -9.87
N ILE A 22 11.61 -2.15 -8.65
CA ILE A 22 12.17 -1.22 -7.67
C ILE A 22 13.69 -1.33 -7.63
N SER A 23 14.37 -0.20 -7.81
CA SER A 23 15.82 -0.02 -7.61
C SER A 23 16.05 0.82 -6.35
N LEU A 24 16.24 0.15 -5.22
CA LEU A 24 16.44 0.84 -3.94
C LEU A 24 17.74 1.66 -3.94
N ASP A 25 18.80 1.17 -4.58
CA ASP A 25 20.09 1.86 -4.71
C ASP A 25 20.00 3.18 -5.50
N GLN A 26 19.04 3.28 -6.43
CA GLN A 26 18.81 4.47 -7.25
C GLN A 26 17.63 5.32 -6.77
N PHE A 27 16.94 4.87 -5.73
CA PHE A 27 15.71 5.48 -5.21
C PHE A 27 14.68 5.78 -6.29
N LYS A 28 14.44 4.81 -7.18
CA LYS A 28 13.47 4.91 -8.27
C LYS A 28 12.84 3.56 -8.58
N TYR A 29 11.74 3.59 -9.30
CA TYR A 29 11.05 2.40 -9.78
C TYR A 29 10.33 2.66 -11.08
N LYS A 30 10.05 1.56 -11.79
CA LYS A 30 9.17 1.50 -12.95
C LYS A 30 7.91 0.76 -12.57
N GLY A 31 6.79 1.24 -13.06
CA GLY A 31 5.49 0.61 -12.85
C GLY A 31 4.86 0.19 -14.16
N LYS A 32 4.22 -0.98 -14.12
CA LYS A 32 3.25 -1.43 -15.11
C LYS A 32 1.95 -1.69 -14.38
N GLU A 33 0.90 -1.02 -14.81
CA GLU A 33 -0.38 -1.06 -14.14
C GLU A 33 -1.48 -1.40 -15.15
N ILE A 34 -2.41 -2.25 -14.70
CA ILE A 34 -3.66 -2.53 -15.42
C ILE A 34 -4.79 -2.21 -14.46
N VAL A 35 -5.66 -1.28 -14.83
CA VAL A 35 -6.86 -0.97 -14.06
C VAL A 35 -8.07 -1.54 -14.80
N PHE A 36 -8.72 -2.52 -14.20
CA PHE A 36 -10.01 -3.03 -14.64
C PHE A 36 -11.09 -2.08 -14.14
N LEU A 37 -11.86 -1.53 -15.04
CA LEU A 37 -12.82 -0.48 -14.72
C LEU A 37 -14.10 -0.60 -15.56
N GLU A 38 -15.18 -0.05 -15.03
CA GLU A 38 -16.43 0.12 -15.75
C GLU A 38 -16.55 1.55 -16.25
N ILE A 39 -16.73 1.75 -17.54
CA ILE A 39 -17.10 3.04 -18.13
C ILE A 39 -18.62 3.21 -17.99
N VAL A 40 -19.00 4.12 -17.09
CA VAL A 40 -20.40 4.41 -16.76
C VAL A 40 -21.05 5.35 -17.79
N ASP A 41 -20.26 6.32 -18.26
CA ASP A 41 -20.68 7.27 -19.29
C ASP A 41 -19.61 7.33 -20.41
N GLU A 42 -20.07 7.27 -21.67
CA GLU A 42 -19.18 7.37 -22.83
C GLU A 42 -18.31 8.63 -22.75
N THR A 43 -17.02 8.47 -23.01
CA THR A 43 -16.06 9.55 -22.84
C THR A 43 -14.90 9.48 -23.82
N LYS A 44 -14.24 10.61 -24.03
CA LYS A 44 -12.91 10.69 -24.65
C LYS A 44 -11.82 11.05 -23.66
N GLU A 45 -12.15 11.17 -22.37
CA GLU A 45 -11.20 11.59 -21.35
C GLU A 45 -11.45 10.83 -20.04
N LEU A 46 -10.36 10.37 -19.43
CA LEU A 46 -10.37 9.88 -18.04
C LEU A 46 -9.39 10.68 -17.21
N GLN A 47 -9.81 11.08 -16.03
CA GLN A 47 -8.94 11.76 -15.06
C GLN A 47 -8.60 10.82 -13.91
N LEU A 48 -7.30 10.75 -13.59
CA LEU A 48 -6.73 10.01 -12.46
C LEU A 48 -5.88 10.95 -11.61
N ASN A 49 -5.76 10.65 -10.33
CA ASN A 49 -4.76 11.30 -9.49
C ASN A 49 -3.37 10.71 -9.80
N ALA A 50 -2.39 11.60 -10.00
CA ALA A 50 -0.97 11.26 -10.14
C ALA A 50 -0.13 12.48 -9.77
N LEU A 51 0.91 12.29 -8.97
CA LEU A 51 1.81 13.36 -8.54
C LEU A 51 3.26 12.87 -8.54
N GLY A 52 4.11 13.52 -9.35
CA GLY A 52 5.53 13.17 -9.44
C GLY A 52 5.80 11.85 -10.17
N ILE A 53 4.85 11.39 -10.97
CA ILE A 53 4.91 10.17 -11.79
C ILE A 53 5.02 10.58 -13.25
N ASP A 54 5.95 9.97 -13.97
CA ASP A 54 6.11 10.14 -15.41
C ASP A 54 5.47 8.95 -16.13
N VAL A 55 4.35 9.18 -16.82
CA VAL A 55 3.60 8.16 -17.56
C VAL A 55 4.11 8.12 -18.98
N GLY A 56 4.77 7.02 -19.36
CA GLY A 56 5.38 6.82 -20.67
C GLY A 56 4.42 6.31 -21.75
N SER A 57 3.40 5.53 -21.35
CA SER A 57 2.36 5.04 -22.27
C SER A 57 1.04 4.83 -21.54
N ALA A 58 -0.05 5.07 -22.26
CA ALA A 58 -1.41 4.84 -21.77
C ALA A 58 -2.31 4.39 -22.93
N PHE A 59 -3.08 3.33 -22.75
CA PHE A 59 -4.13 2.88 -23.69
C PHE A 59 -5.21 2.12 -22.93
N ILE A 60 -6.36 1.96 -23.58
CA ILE A 60 -7.48 1.20 -23.02
C ILE A 60 -7.91 0.12 -23.99
N GLU A 61 -8.26 -1.06 -23.46
CA GLU A 61 -8.67 -2.22 -24.26
C GLU A 61 -9.88 -2.91 -23.62
N ASN A 62 -10.77 -3.47 -24.42
CA ASN A 62 -11.90 -4.26 -23.94
C ASN A 62 -11.82 -5.73 -24.42
N ASP A 63 -12.66 -6.59 -23.88
CA ASP A 63 -12.68 -8.02 -24.20
C ASP A 63 -13.05 -8.33 -25.66
N SER A 64 -13.61 -7.37 -26.41
CA SER A 64 -13.87 -7.52 -27.85
C SER A 64 -12.65 -7.24 -28.72
N GLY A 65 -11.53 -6.82 -28.10
CA GLY A 65 -10.27 -6.50 -28.80
C GLY A 65 -10.26 -5.07 -29.36
N GLU A 66 -11.16 -4.20 -28.92
CA GLU A 66 -11.09 -2.78 -29.23
C GLU A 66 -9.97 -2.17 -28.39
N HIS A 67 -9.04 -1.47 -29.06
CA HIS A 67 -7.86 -0.87 -28.47
C HIS A 67 -7.80 0.62 -28.84
N ILE A 68 -7.67 1.50 -27.86
CA ILE A 68 -7.66 2.96 -28.06
C ILE A 68 -6.48 3.55 -27.30
N GLU A 69 -5.55 4.16 -28.02
CA GLU A 69 -4.42 4.89 -27.43
C GLU A 69 -4.87 6.17 -26.75
N ALA A 70 -4.13 6.61 -25.74
CA ALA A 70 -4.35 7.86 -25.04
C ALA A 70 -3.09 8.72 -24.98
N SER A 71 -3.25 10.01 -25.20
CA SER A 71 -2.25 11.01 -24.79
C SER A 71 -2.42 11.35 -23.31
N VAL A 72 -1.33 11.75 -22.68
CA VAL A 72 -1.29 12.08 -21.25
C VAL A 72 -1.06 13.57 -21.07
N ASP A 73 -2.05 14.27 -20.52
CA ASP A 73 -1.96 15.66 -20.14
C ASP A 73 -1.78 15.78 -18.62
N TYR A 74 -0.73 16.46 -18.17
CA TYR A 74 -0.46 16.64 -16.75
C TYR A 74 -1.15 17.88 -16.19
N LEU A 75 -1.84 17.73 -15.08
CA LEU A 75 -2.54 18.80 -14.35
C LEU A 75 -1.94 18.92 -12.92
N PRO A 76 -0.71 19.47 -12.82
CA PRO A 76 0.07 19.41 -11.57
C PRO A 76 -0.58 20.18 -10.42
N ASP A 77 -1.28 21.28 -10.68
CA ASP A 77 -1.98 22.06 -9.64
C ASP A 77 -3.19 21.29 -9.04
N GLU A 78 -3.68 20.25 -9.75
CA GLU A 78 -4.78 19.40 -9.32
C GLU A 78 -4.28 18.03 -8.83
N GLU A 79 -2.97 17.76 -8.90
CA GLU A 79 -2.36 16.45 -8.66
C GLU A 79 -3.00 15.34 -9.50
N ARG A 80 -3.22 15.61 -10.80
CA ARG A 80 -3.93 14.74 -11.75
C ARG A 80 -3.19 14.58 -13.06
N ILE A 81 -3.57 13.53 -13.76
CA ILE A 81 -3.38 13.37 -15.19
C ILE A 81 -4.74 13.27 -15.86
N SER A 82 -4.84 13.77 -17.08
CA SER A 82 -5.94 13.53 -18.00
C SER A 82 -5.45 12.63 -19.13
N LEU A 83 -6.11 11.49 -19.32
CA LEU A 83 -5.90 10.57 -20.44
C LEU A 83 -6.90 10.93 -21.52
N VAL A 84 -6.42 11.49 -22.64
CA VAL A 84 -7.25 11.89 -23.78
C VAL A 84 -7.14 10.82 -24.86
N PHE A 85 -8.24 10.11 -25.12
CA PHE A 85 -8.31 9.00 -26.09
C PHE A 85 -8.52 9.49 -27.51
N GLU A 86 -7.92 8.79 -28.46
CA GLU A 86 -8.07 9.10 -29.89
C GLU A 86 -9.54 8.93 -30.33
N ASP A 87 -10.21 7.89 -29.84
CA ASP A 87 -11.60 7.57 -30.12
C ASP A 87 -12.48 7.59 -28.87
N GLN A 88 -13.80 7.52 -29.08
CA GLN A 88 -14.79 7.45 -28.01
C GLN A 88 -14.70 6.11 -27.28
N VAL A 89 -14.47 6.14 -25.97
CA VAL A 89 -14.57 4.96 -25.09
C VAL A 89 -16.04 4.74 -24.76
N THR A 90 -16.56 3.59 -25.15
CA THR A 90 -17.98 3.24 -24.96
C THR A 90 -18.25 2.71 -23.55
N LYS A 91 -19.54 2.70 -23.12
CA LYS A 91 -19.95 2.10 -21.85
C LYS A 91 -19.64 0.62 -21.80
N GLY A 92 -19.25 0.16 -20.60
CA GLY A 92 -18.96 -1.24 -20.30
C GLY A 92 -17.61 -1.46 -19.66
N ASP A 93 -17.17 -2.70 -19.62
CA ASP A 93 -15.94 -3.11 -18.95
C ASP A 93 -14.73 -2.91 -19.86
N TRP A 94 -13.71 -2.27 -19.31
CA TRP A 94 -12.46 -1.95 -19.98
C TRP A 94 -11.25 -2.21 -19.06
N GLN A 95 -10.08 -2.35 -19.69
CA GLN A 95 -8.79 -2.46 -19.04
C GLN A 95 -7.94 -1.27 -19.47
N LEU A 96 -7.56 -0.41 -18.51
CA LEU A 96 -6.65 0.71 -18.73
C LEU A 96 -5.22 0.25 -18.41
N TYR A 97 -4.33 0.36 -19.38
CA TYR A 97 -2.92 0.01 -19.27
C TYR A 97 -2.07 1.27 -19.16
N LEU A 98 -1.17 1.27 -18.16
CA LEU A 98 -0.26 2.37 -17.88
C LEU A 98 1.16 1.83 -17.67
N GLU A 99 2.14 2.44 -18.33
CA GLU A 99 3.56 2.27 -17.97
C GLU A 99 4.09 3.60 -17.46
N PHE A 100 4.79 3.57 -16.33
CA PHE A 100 5.27 4.78 -15.69
C PHE A 100 6.59 4.59 -14.96
N GLU A 101 7.27 5.71 -14.69
CA GLU A 101 8.45 5.78 -13.84
C GLU A 101 8.24 6.81 -12.73
N ALA A 102 8.80 6.55 -11.53
CA ALA A 102 8.75 7.49 -10.44
C ALA A 102 9.96 7.32 -9.49
N LYS A 103 10.12 8.29 -8.59
CA LYS A 103 11.16 8.29 -7.57
C LYS A 103 10.61 7.78 -6.24
N ILE A 104 11.47 7.08 -5.48
CA ILE A 104 11.25 6.86 -4.05
C ILE A 104 11.65 8.16 -3.36
N VAL A 105 10.66 8.88 -2.82
CA VAL A 105 10.85 10.25 -2.33
C VAL A 105 11.55 10.27 -0.97
N ASP A 106 12.04 11.43 -0.56
CA ASP A 106 12.66 11.68 0.76
C ASP A 106 11.71 12.49 1.66
N GLU A 107 10.43 12.22 1.54
CA GLU A 107 9.37 12.80 2.36
C GLU A 107 8.66 11.65 3.07
N LEU A 108 8.18 11.84 4.29
CA LEU A 108 7.52 10.77 5.06
C LEU A 108 6.05 10.53 4.59
N ARG A 109 5.84 10.52 3.28
CA ARG A 109 4.54 10.30 2.60
C ARG A 109 4.76 9.76 1.19
N GLY A 110 3.75 9.10 0.61
CA GLY A 110 3.87 8.42 -0.68
C GLY A 110 4.70 7.14 -0.55
N PHE A 111 5.42 6.77 -1.60
CA PHE A 111 6.43 5.71 -1.54
C PHE A 111 7.79 6.37 -1.26
N TYR A 112 8.25 6.26 -0.02
CA TYR A 112 9.39 7.01 0.47
C TYR A 112 10.50 6.11 1.03
N ARG A 113 11.71 6.67 1.11
CA ARG A 113 12.87 6.01 1.73
C ARG A 113 12.99 6.36 3.21
N SER A 114 13.35 5.37 4.00
CA SER A 114 13.70 5.49 5.41
C SER A 114 15.04 4.79 5.66
N SER A 115 15.75 5.14 6.70
CA SER A 115 17.06 4.56 6.98
C SER A 115 17.27 4.21 8.45
N PHE A 116 18.18 3.28 8.68
CA PHE A 116 18.73 2.99 10.00
C PHE A 116 20.23 2.79 9.91
N LYS A 117 20.93 2.86 11.05
CA LYS A 117 22.35 2.55 11.12
C LYS A 117 22.58 1.07 11.36
N ASP A 118 23.51 0.47 10.62
CA ASP A 118 24.03 -0.85 10.93
C ASP A 118 25.05 -0.80 12.08
N LYS A 119 25.63 -1.94 12.43
CA LYS A 119 26.64 -2.07 13.50
C LYS A 119 27.95 -1.33 13.18
N ASP A 120 28.23 -1.02 11.92
CA ASP A 120 29.41 -0.34 11.42
C ASP A 120 29.14 1.15 11.13
N ASP A 121 27.98 1.67 11.58
CA ASP A 121 27.48 3.06 11.42
C ASP A 121 27.19 3.47 9.96
N ASN A 122 26.98 2.49 9.06
CA ASN A 122 26.56 2.76 7.70
C ASN A 122 25.04 2.98 7.63
N ASP A 123 24.62 3.87 6.73
CA ASP A 123 23.18 4.05 6.44
C ASP A 123 22.67 2.88 5.62
N ILE A 124 21.66 2.22 6.16
CA ILE A 124 20.94 1.13 5.52
C ILE A 124 19.55 1.63 5.14
N TRP A 125 19.22 1.54 3.86
CA TRP A 125 17.98 2.08 3.31
C TRP A 125 16.90 1.02 3.16
N ILE A 126 15.69 1.43 3.46
CA ILE A 126 14.45 0.73 3.13
C ILE A 126 13.52 1.67 2.34
N ALA A 127 12.56 1.12 1.64
CA ALA A 127 11.48 1.89 1.06
C ALA A 127 10.14 1.39 1.64
N THR A 128 9.26 2.32 1.99
CA THR A 128 7.97 2.05 2.63
C THR A 128 6.92 3.04 2.16
N THR A 129 5.66 2.73 2.37
CA THR A 129 4.55 3.59 1.97
C THR A 129 3.89 4.28 3.17
N GLN A 130 3.40 5.52 2.93
CA GLN A 130 2.41 6.22 3.74
C GLN A 130 1.45 6.94 2.82
N PHE A 131 0.24 6.43 2.65
CA PHE A 131 -0.69 6.92 1.64
C PHE A 131 -1.84 7.76 2.19
N GLU A 132 -2.22 7.58 3.43
CA GLU A 132 -3.26 8.41 4.02
C GLU A 132 -2.80 9.89 4.18
N PRO A 133 -3.69 10.87 3.84
CA PRO A 133 -5.01 10.64 3.24
C PRO A 133 -4.99 10.50 1.71
N THR A 134 -4.08 11.15 0.98
CA THR A 134 -4.13 11.30 -0.48
C THR A 134 -2.74 11.19 -1.12
N ALA A 135 -1.94 10.22 -0.70
CA ALA A 135 -0.58 10.06 -1.19
C ALA A 135 -0.34 8.73 -1.96
N ALA A 136 -1.38 7.93 -2.22
CA ALA A 136 -1.27 6.79 -3.14
C ALA A 136 -0.94 7.28 -4.56
N ARG A 137 -1.47 8.44 -4.95
CA ARG A 137 -1.16 9.16 -6.20
C ARG A 137 0.32 9.51 -6.42
N MET A 138 1.13 9.47 -5.35
CA MET A 138 2.58 9.67 -5.44
C MET A 138 3.33 8.37 -5.75
N ALA A 139 2.64 7.22 -5.77
CA ALA A 139 3.23 5.91 -5.98
C ALA A 139 2.72 5.24 -7.28
N PHE A 140 1.47 5.43 -7.64
CA PHE A 140 0.88 4.91 -8.88
C PHE A 140 -0.34 5.77 -9.29
N PRO A 141 -0.64 5.92 -10.58
CA PRO A 141 -1.84 6.61 -11.05
C PRO A 141 -3.10 5.90 -10.54
N CYS A 142 -4.05 6.61 -9.94
CA CYS A 142 -5.23 5.96 -9.37
C CYS A 142 -6.41 6.91 -9.16
N TRP A 143 -7.58 6.37 -8.89
CA TRP A 143 -8.72 7.09 -8.31
C TRP A 143 -8.51 7.19 -6.80
N ASP A 144 -7.74 8.20 -6.36
CA ASP A 144 -7.27 8.35 -4.98
C ASP A 144 -8.28 9.07 -4.10
N GLU A 145 -9.48 8.51 -4.04
CA GLU A 145 -10.57 8.93 -3.17
C GLU A 145 -11.13 7.72 -2.42
N PRO A 146 -11.54 7.85 -1.14
CA PRO A 146 -11.87 6.70 -0.30
C PRO A 146 -13.06 5.87 -0.78
N GLU A 147 -13.97 6.46 -1.56
CA GLU A 147 -15.12 5.76 -2.11
C GLU A 147 -14.80 4.80 -3.27
N PHE A 148 -13.69 5.05 -4.00
CA PHE A 148 -13.28 4.20 -5.12
C PHE A 148 -12.53 2.95 -4.63
N LYS A 149 -13.24 2.08 -3.94
CA LYS A 149 -12.68 0.80 -3.49
C LYS A 149 -12.48 -0.16 -4.66
N ALA A 150 -11.33 -0.81 -4.68
CA ALA A 150 -10.97 -1.83 -5.65
C ALA A 150 -10.22 -3.00 -4.99
N VAL A 151 -10.03 -4.07 -5.74
CA VAL A 151 -9.11 -5.16 -5.39
C VAL A 151 -7.72 -4.82 -5.92
N PHE A 152 -6.68 -5.05 -5.11
CA PHE A 152 -5.29 -4.80 -5.51
C PHE A 152 -4.52 -6.11 -5.62
N SER A 153 -3.96 -6.37 -6.81
CA SER A 153 -3.01 -7.45 -7.09
C SER A 153 -1.63 -6.83 -7.24
N ILE A 154 -0.75 -7.05 -6.28
CA ILE A 154 0.56 -6.39 -6.22
C ILE A 154 1.67 -7.38 -6.52
N SER A 155 2.63 -6.95 -7.33
CA SER A 155 3.88 -7.66 -7.60
C SER A 155 5.06 -6.70 -7.43
N LEU A 156 6.06 -7.09 -6.64
CA LEU A 156 7.26 -6.31 -6.37
C LEU A 156 8.49 -7.05 -6.87
N THR A 157 9.27 -6.41 -7.72
CA THR A 157 10.55 -6.91 -8.20
C THR A 157 11.69 -6.09 -7.60
N THR A 158 12.64 -6.74 -6.94
CA THR A 158 13.80 -6.09 -6.30
C THR A 158 15.04 -6.96 -6.40
N ASN A 159 16.21 -6.50 -5.91
CA ASN A 159 17.34 -7.36 -5.65
C ASN A 159 16.93 -8.51 -4.72
N SER A 160 17.45 -9.71 -4.98
CA SER A 160 16.98 -10.94 -4.33
C SER A 160 17.22 -11.01 -2.83
N GLU A 161 18.22 -10.29 -2.32
CA GLU A 161 18.55 -10.21 -0.88
C GLU A 161 17.57 -9.37 -0.07
N LEU A 162 16.75 -8.55 -0.72
CA LEU A 162 15.80 -7.68 -0.03
C LEU A 162 14.51 -8.43 0.32
N ILE A 163 13.93 -8.12 1.46
CA ILE A 163 12.57 -8.54 1.83
C ILE A 163 11.56 -7.64 1.12
N ARG A 164 10.48 -8.23 0.66
CA ARG A 164 9.31 -7.59 0.05
C ARG A 164 8.08 -7.94 0.84
N VAL A 165 7.35 -6.95 1.30
CA VAL A 165 6.10 -7.09 2.05
C VAL A 165 5.03 -6.24 1.39
N SER A 166 3.80 -6.75 1.35
CA SER A 166 2.62 -5.99 0.95
C SER A 166 1.43 -6.41 1.82
N ASN A 167 0.24 -5.93 1.49
CA ASN A 167 -0.98 -6.17 2.26
C ASN A 167 -1.28 -7.65 2.52
N GLU A 168 -1.03 -8.53 1.55
CA GLU A 168 -1.44 -9.92 1.60
C GLU A 168 -0.25 -10.89 1.60
N LYS A 169 -0.54 -12.18 1.83
CA LYS A 169 0.47 -13.26 1.78
C LYS A 169 1.12 -13.36 0.41
N VAL A 170 2.36 -13.83 0.40
CA VAL A 170 3.04 -14.21 -0.84
C VAL A 170 2.27 -15.33 -1.52
N LEU A 171 1.89 -15.10 -2.78
CA LEU A 171 1.28 -16.10 -3.66
C LEU A 171 2.35 -16.91 -4.38
N SER A 172 3.35 -16.24 -4.94
CA SER A 172 4.46 -16.88 -5.64
C SER A 172 5.69 -15.98 -5.70
N GLU A 173 6.85 -16.60 -5.85
CA GLU A 173 8.11 -15.91 -6.10
C GLU A 173 8.83 -16.53 -7.31
N SER A 174 9.47 -15.68 -8.09
CA SER A 174 10.34 -16.09 -9.19
C SER A 174 11.62 -15.25 -9.16
N SER A 175 12.77 -15.90 -9.37
CA SER A 175 14.07 -15.22 -9.32
C SER A 175 14.82 -15.43 -10.63
N GLU A 176 15.34 -14.33 -11.18
CA GLU A 176 16.18 -14.31 -12.36
C GLU A 176 17.21 -13.20 -12.27
N ASN A 177 18.47 -13.44 -12.67
CA ASN A 177 19.53 -12.43 -12.73
C ASN A 177 19.71 -11.62 -11.43
N ASN A 178 19.69 -12.27 -10.26
CA ASN A 178 19.77 -11.66 -8.93
C ASN A 178 18.62 -10.67 -8.63
N ARG A 179 17.51 -10.80 -9.33
CA ARG A 179 16.26 -10.07 -9.08
C ARG A 179 15.18 -11.08 -8.72
N THR A 180 14.35 -10.75 -7.74
CA THR A 180 13.20 -11.58 -7.35
C THR A 180 11.93 -10.77 -7.49
N THR A 181 10.97 -11.37 -8.20
CA THR A 181 9.59 -10.87 -8.27
C THR A 181 8.75 -11.67 -7.29
N THR A 182 8.17 -10.98 -6.33
CA THR A 182 7.20 -11.54 -5.37
C THR A 182 5.81 -11.06 -5.78
N LYS A 183 4.92 -11.99 -6.12
CA LYS A 183 3.50 -11.73 -6.32
C LYS A 183 2.74 -12.04 -5.05
N PHE A 184 1.87 -11.13 -4.62
CA PHE A 184 1.01 -11.31 -3.45
C PHE A 184 -0.39 -11.78 -3.84
N VAL A 185 -1.09 -12.38 -2.88
CA VAL A 185 -2.52 -12.68 -3.01
C VAL A 185 -3.28 -11.36 -3.20
N ASP A 186 -4.39 -11.41 -3.91
CA ASP A 186 -5.25 -10.25 -4.10
C ASP A 186 -5.78 -9.72 -2.76
N SER A 187 -5.83 -8.41 -2.61
CA SER A 187 -6.40 -7.79 -1.42
C SER A 187 -7.91 -7.99 -1.35
N MET A 188 -8.49 -7.76 -0.18
CA MET A 188 -9.91 -7.45 -0.10
C MET A 188 -10.21 -6.19 -0.93
N ARG A 189 -11.50 -5.92 -1.21
CA ARG A 189 -11.92 -4.66 -1.81
C ARG A 189 -11.74 -3.51 -0.81
N MET A 190 -10.78 -2.61 -1.06
CA MET A 190 -10.38 -1.53 -0.15
C MET A 190 -10.04 -0.25 -0.91
N SER A 191 -9.91 0.86 -0.18
CA SER A 191 -9.50 2.16 -0.73
C SER A 191 -7.99 2.21 -0.99
N THR A 192 -7.55 3.07 -1.90
CA THR A 192 -6.14 3.26 -2.29
C THR A 192 -5.23 3.60 -1.12
N TYR A 193 -5.71 4.38 -0.14
CA TYR A 193 -4.90 4.81 1.00
C TYR A 193 -4.47 3.66 1.93
N LEU A 194 -5.13 2.49 1.84
CA LEU A 194 -4.80 1.27 2.62
C LEU A 194 -3.78 0.35 1.93
N VAL A 195 -3.40 0.66 0.70
CA VAL A 195 -2.36 -0.09 -0.02
C VAL A 195 -1.01 0.16 0.62
N ALA A 196 -0.22 -0.90 0.81
CA ALA A 196 1.11 -0.79 1.37
C ALA A 196 2.09 -1.75 0.72
N PHE A 197 3.33 -1.29 0.59
CA PHE A 197 4.48 -2.14 0.27
C PHE A 197 5.73 -1.62 0.96
N VAL A 198 6.55 -2.58 1.40
CA VAL A 198 7.81 -2.31 2.09
C VAL A 198 8.91 -3.19 1.48
N VAL A 199 10.05 -2.59 1.22
CA VAL A 199 11.21 -3.25 0.63
C VAL A 199 12.47 -2.84 1.38
N GLY A 200 13.29 -3.82 1.74
CA GLY A 200 14.56 -3.52 2.39
C GLY A 200 15.26 -4.75 2.95
N PRO A 201 16.48 -4.59 3.48
CA PRO A 201 17.19 -5.63 4.20
C PRO A 201 16.63 -5.78 5.62
N LEU A 202 15.43 -6.35 5.71
CA LEU A 202 14.63 -6.51 6.92
C LEU A 202 14.57 -7.98 7.33
N GLU A 203 14.10 -8.25 8.53
CA GLU A 203 13.80 -9.58 9.07
C GLU A 203 12.32 -9.70 9.43
N VAL A 204 11.79 -10.91 9.38
CA VAL A 204 10.42 -11.21 9.77
C VAL A 204 10.42 -12.18 10.95
N THR A 205 9.94 -11.74 12.10
CA THR A 205 9.69 -12.61 13.25
C THR A 205 8.26 -13.10 13.26
N LYS A 206 8.07 -14.42 13.09
CA LYS A 206 6.76 -15.05 13.21
C LYS A 206 6.36 -15.10 14.68
N ILE A 207 5.24 -14.48 15.03
CA ILE A 207 4.74 -14.41 16.42
C ILE A 207 3.81 -15.60 16.72
N GLY A 208 2.86 -15.87 15.86
CA GLY A 208 1.85 -16.90 16.07
C GLY A 208 0.64 -16.70 15.18
N LYS A 209 -0.51 -17.09 15.71
CA LYS A 209 -1.80 -16.94 15.00
C LYS A 209 -2.87 -16.39 15.94
N SER A 210 -3.77 -15.58 15.36
CA SER A 210 -5.10 -15.33 15.88
C SER A 210 -6.05 -16.15 15.01
N LYS A 211 -6.74 -17.12 15.58
CA LYS A 211 -7.52 -18.14 14.83
C LYS A 211 -6.74 -18.69 13.61
N THR A 212 -7.09 -18.25 12.39
CA THR A 212 -6.45 -18.69 11.13
C THR A 212 -5.46 -17.65 10.57
N THR A 213 -5.44 -16.43 11.13
CA THR A 213 -4.61 -15.32 10.68
C THR A 213 -3.19 -15.45 11.22
N ASP A 214 -2.21 -15.56 10.34
CA ASP A 214 -0.80 -15.53 10.71
C ASP A 214 -0.41 -14.11 11.15
N VAL A 215 0.29 -13.98 12.29
CA VAL A 215 0.76 -12.71 12.84
C VAL A 215 2.28 -12.69 12.84
N GLY A 216 2.87 -11.66 12.23
CA GLY A 216 4.30 -11.43 12.14
C GLY A 216 4.69 -10.01 12.53
N ILE A 217 5.99 -9.82 12.82
CA ILE A 217 6.58 -8.49 12.95
C ILE A 217 7.75 -8.39 11.97
N VAL A 218 7.70 -7.36 11.12
CA VAL A 218 8.78 -7.00 10.20
C VAL A 218 9.62 -5.90 10.86
N HIS A 219 10.92 -6.09 10.91
CA HIS A 219 11.82 -5.20 11.65
C HIS A 219 13.23 -5.16 11.05
N ARG A 220 14.04 -4.19 11.44
CA ARG A 220 15.45 -4.16 11.09
C ARG A 220 16.22 -5.31 11.77
N PRO A 221 17.33 -5.78 11.18
CA PRO A 221 18.13 -6.89 11.72
C PRO A 221 18.57 -6.65 13.17
N GLY A 222 18.55 -7.74 13.97
CA GLY A 222 19.02 -7.75 15.35
C GLY A 222 17.99 -7.30 16.41
N PHE A 223 16.71 -7.15 16.06
CA PHE A 223 15.65 -6.71 16.99
C PHE A 223 14.57 -7.76 17.24
N ALA A 224 14.82 -9.00 16.87
CA ALA A 224 13.83 -10.09 17.02
C ALA A 224 13.40 -10.31 18.48
N ASP A 225 14.29 -10.12 19.45
CA ASP A 225 14.03 -10.24 20.91
C ASP A 225 13.07 -9.16 21.44
N GLN A 226 12.92 -8.04 20.75
CA GLN A 226 12.04 -6.94 21.14
C GLN A 226 10.63 -7.02 20.54
N THR A 227 10.32 -8.07 19.79
CA THR A 227 9.04 -8.22 19.08
C THR A 227 7.95 -8.88 19.93
N ALA A 228 8.33 -9.65 20.94
CA ALA A 228 7.42 -10.55 21.66
C ALA A 228 6.25 -9.83 22.34
N TYR A 229 6.51 -8.65 22.93
CA TYR A 229 5.48 -7.90 23.67
C TYR A 229 4.38 -7.39 22.74
N ALA A 230 4.76 -6.68 21.67
CA ALA A 230 3.83 -6.14 20.70
C ALA A 230 3.08 -7.24 19.94
N GLY A 231 3.78 -8.30 19.56
CA GLY A 231 3.18 -9.44 18.86
C GLY A 231 2.15 -10.20 19.69
N ALA A 232 2.44 -10.45 20.98
CA ALA A 232 1.48 -11.08 21.89
C ALA A 232 0.26 -10.18 22.16
N ALA A 233 0.45 -8.86 22.22
CA ALA A 233 -0.64 -7.91 22.34
C ALA A 233 -1.52 -7.92 21.07
N ALA A 234 -0.92 -7.88 19.88
CA ALA A 234 -1.65 -7.88 18.61
C ALA A 234 -2.57 -9.09 18.46
N ILE A 235 -2.10 -10.31 18.80
CA ILE A 235 -2.93 -11.53 18.74
C ILE A 235 -4.15 -11.38 19.67
N LYS A 236 -3.94 -10.96 20.93
CA LYS A 236 -5.05 -10.83 21.89
C LYS A 236 -6.05 -9.75 21.50
N ILE A 237 -5.56 -8.65 20.94
CA ILE A 237 -6.41 -7.54 20.48
C ILE A 237 -7.22 -7.98 19.28
N LEU A 238 -6.60 -8.71 18.34
CA LEU A 238 -7.29 -9.21 17.15
C LEU A 238 -8.39 -10.21 17.54
N ASP A 239 -8.08 -11.19 18.43
CA ASP A 239 -9.06 -12.14 18.97
C ASP A 239 -10.23 -11.40 19.63
N PHE A 240 -9.93 -10.36 20.44
CA PHE A 240 -10.95 -9.55 21.09
C PHE A 240 -11.86 -8.81 20.09
N PHE A 241 -11.30 -8.19 19.05
CA PHE A 241 -12.12 -7.45 18.08
C PHE A 241 -12.95 -8.37 17.20
N GLU A 242 -12.42 -9.53 16.80
CA GLU A 242 -13.21 -10.54 16.07
C GLU A 242 -14.41 -11.05 16.89
N GLU A 243 -14.23 -11.25 18.21
CA GLU A 243 -15.31 -11.62 19.11
C GLU A 243 -16.30 -10.45 19.32
N TYR A 244 -15.78 -9.24 19.54
CA TYR A 244 -16.58 -8.05 19.85
C TYR A 244 -17.47 -7.63 18.66
N TYR A 245 -16.94 -7.66 17.45
CA TYR A 245 -17.70 -7.29 16.24
C TYR A 245 -18.48 -8.47 15.64
N GLY A 246 -18.14 -9.70 15.98
CA GLY A 246 -18.71 -10.90 15.38
C GLY A 246 -18.40 -11.07 13.90
N ILE A 247 -17.33 -10.44 13.42
CA ILE A 247 -16.85 -10.45 12.04
C ILE A 247 -15.36 -10.79 12.08
N ASP A 248 -14.96 -11.83 11.35
CA ASP A 248 -13.56 -12.23 11.26
C ASP A 248 -12.70 -11.13 10.60
N TYR A 249 -11.43 -11.13 10.93
CA TYR A 249 -10.45 -10.24 10.32
C TYR A 249 -10.40 -10.43 8.79
N PRO A 250 -10.48 -9.33 8.00
CA PRO A 250 -10.67 -9.45 6.55
C PRO A 250 -9.40 -9.77 5.74
N GLY A 251 -8.21 -9.67 6.36
CA GLY A 251 -6.92 -9.94 5.70
C GLY A 251 -6.49 -11.40 5.80
N SER A 252 -5.60 -11.85 4.94
CA SER A 252 -5.04 -13.21 4.99
C SER A 252 -3.93 -13.38 6.03
N LYS A 253 -3.29 -12.28 6.43
CA LYS A 253 -2.22 -12.19 7.44
C LYS A 253 -2.30 -10.86 8.17
N LEU A 254 -1.55 -10.73 9.25
CA LEU A 254 -1.30 -9.47 9.95
C LEU A 254 0.20 -9.34 10.19
N ASP A 255 0.87 -8.50 9.39
CA ASP A 255 2.22 -8.05 9.67
C ASP A 255 2.19 -6.67 10.31
N LEU A 256 2.87 -6.52 11.45
CA LEU A 256 3.16 -5.23 12.06
C LEU A 256 4.58 -4.86 11.63
N ILE A 257 4.76 -3.70 11.03
CA ILE A 257 6.01 -3.32 10.37
C ILE A 257 6.65 -2.15 11.12
N ALA A 258 7.82 -2.40 11.68
CA ALA A 258 8.61 -1.38 12.40
C ALA A 258 9.40 -0.53 11.40
N VAL A 259 9.01 0.74 11.23
CA VAL A 259 9.65 1.69 10.32
C VAL A 259 10.50 2.67 11.13
N PRO A 260 11.80 2.83 10.80
CA PRO A 260 12.70 3.72 11.53
C PRO A 260 12.25 5.18 11.49
N ASP A 261 11.96 5.71 10.29
CA ASP A 261 11.49 7.09 10.08
C ASP A 261 10.02 7.06 9.68
N PHE A 262 9.15 7.32 10.64
CA PHE A 262 7.71 7.35 10.44
C PHE A 262 7.10 8.59 11.09
N ALA A 263 6.42 9.44 10.31
CA ALA A 263 5.92 10.73 10.77
C ALA A 263 4.83 10.58 11.82
N MET A 264 3.92 9.62 11.62
CA MET A 264 2.80 9.34 12.52
C MET A 264 3.17 8.33 13.61
N GLY A 265 2.22 7.88 14.40
CA GLY A 265 2.40 6.76 15.33
C GLY A 265 2.39 5.42 14.61
N ALA A 266 1.34 5.20 13.82
CA ALA A 266 1.14 4.04 12.99
C ALA A 266 0.21 4.36 11.81
N MET A 267 -0.07 3.35 10.97
CA MET A 267 -1.01 3.41 9.85
C MET A 267 -1.63 2.03 9.62
N GLU A 268 -2.94 2.03 9.49
CA GLU A 268 -3.83 0.85 9.44
C GLU A 268 -3.86 0.09 8.10
N ASN A 269 -2.82 0.09 7.31
CA ASN A 269 -2.80 -0.67 6.05
C ASN A 269 -3.20 -2.12 6.29
N VAL A 270 -4.27 -2.60 5.65
CA VAL A 270 -4.80 -3.96 5.86
C VAL A 270 -3.71 -4.99 5.61
N GLY A 271 -3.43 -5.85 6.59
CA GLY A 271 -2.43 -6.92 6.49
C GLY A 271 -0.96 -6.47 6.60
N ALA A 272 -0.68 -5.17 6.56
CA ALA A 272 0.68 -4.61 6.57
C ALA A 272 0.74 -3.29 7.37
N VAL A 273 0.35 -3.35 8.64
CA VAL A 273 0.23 -2.19 9.53
C VAL A 273 1.61 -1.64 9.85
N THR A 274 1.89 -0.40 9.41
CA THR A 274 3.17 0.26 9.67
C THR A 274 3.15 1.01 10.99
N PHE A 275 4.27 0.95 11.72
CA PHE A 275 4.44 1.60 13.01
C PHE A 275 5.77 2.34 13.05
N ARG A 276 5.81 3.45 13.75
CA ARG A 276 7.08 3.96 14.25
C ARG A 276 7.74 2.88 15.09
N GLU A 277 8.99 2.50 14.79
CA GLU A 277 9.66 1.34 15.40
C GLU A 277 9.66 1.38 16.94
N THR A 278 9.75 2.55 17.55
CA THR A 278 9.74 2.72 19.02
C THR A 278 8.41 2.35 19.69
N LEU A 279 7.33 2.19 18.94
CA LEU A 279 6.04 1.72 19.43
C LEU A 279 5.88 0.20 19.32
N LEU A 280 6.74 -0.45 18.55
CA LEU A 280 6.63 -1.88 18.24
C LEU A 280 7.80 -2.70 18.80
N LEU A 281 9.02 -2.18 18.72
CA LEU A 281 10.23 -2.83 19.22
C LEU A 281 10.50 -2.40 20.65
N ILE A 282 10.15 -3.26 21.62
CA ILE A 282 10.13 -2.91 23.05
C ILE A 282 10.98 -3.88 23.86
N ASP A 283 12.02 -3.34 24.49
CA ASP A 283 12.75 -4.02 25.56
C ASP A 283 11.94 -3.91 26.86
N VAL A 284 11.20 -4.95 27.21
CA VAL A 284 10.28 -4.94 28.36
C VAL A 284 10.99 -4.79 29.71
N GLU A 285 12.30 -5.10 29.78
CA GLU A 285 13.08 -4.93 31.01
C GLU A 285 13.46 -3.46 31.27
N LYS A 286 13.52 -2.65 30.20
CA LYS A 286 13.87 -1.22 30.26
C LYS A 286 12.67 -0.29 30.09
N ALA A 287 11.61 -0.78 29.48
CA ALA A 287 10.44 0.03 29.14
C ALA A 287 9.67 0.46 30.40
N THR A 288 9.24 1.70 30.40
CA THR A 288 8.32 2.23 31.40
C THR A 288 6.90 1.70 31.19
N ARG A 289 6.07 1.74 32.23
CA ARG A 289 4.63 1.42 32.12
C ARG A 289 3.92 2.28 31.09
N SER A 290 4.31 3.53 30.95
CA SER A 290 3.72 4.46 29.97
C SER A 290 4.01 4.02 28.54
N GLU A 291 5.25 3.63 28.24
CA GLU A 291 5.65 3.13 26.92
C GLU A 291 4.92 1.83 26.57
N LEU A 292 4.86 0.88 27.52
CA LEU A 292 4.12 -0.37 27.34
C LEU A 292 2.63 -0.12 27.06
N SER A 293 2.00 0.75 27.85
CA SER A 293 0.58 1.10 27.65
C SER A 293 0.34 1.81 26.32
N ARG A 294 1.23 2.71 25.93
CA ARG A 294 1.13 3.44 24.66
C ARG A 294 1.22 2.50 23.46
N SER A 295 2.17 1.55 23.47
CA SER A 295 2.29 0.53 22.43
C SER A 295 0.99 -0.24 22.25
N ILE A 296 0.42 -0.79 23.32
CA ILE A 296 -0.85 -1.53 23.26
C ILE A 296 -1.99 -0.64 22.74
N SER A 297 -2.06 0.61 23.21
CA SER A 297 -3.12 1.54 22.79
C SER A 297 -3.06 1.85 21.29
N VAL A 298 -1.86 2.04 20.75
CA VAL A 298 -1.69 2.29 19.31
C VAL A 298 -1.99 1.01 18.51
N ILE A 299 -1.49 -0.16 18.93
CA ILE A 299 -1.82 -1.44 18.26
C ILE A 299 -3.34 -1.66 18.26
N ALA A 300 -4.03 -1.40 19.35
CA ALA A 300 -5.48 -1.55 19.43
C ALA A 300 -6.21 -0.55 18.50
N HIS A 301 -5.71 0.67 18.39
CA HIS A 301 -6.24 1.68 17.49
C HIS A 301 -6.15 1.21 16.03
N GLU A 302 -4.95 0.81 15.58
CA GLU A 302 -4.75 0.36 14.20
C GLU A 302 -5.55 -0.90 13.87
N LEU A 303 -5.66 -1.84 14.81
CA LEU A 303 -6.44 -3.06 14.56
C LEU A 303 -7.95 -2.81 14.56
N ALA A 304 -8.46 -1.81 15.29
CA ALA A 304 -9.87 -1.41 15.21
C ALA A 304 -10.24 -0.88 13.81
N HIS A 305 -9.30 -0.21 13.15
CA HIS A 305 -9.46 0.29 11.79
C HIS A 305 -9.70 -0.81 10.75
N MET A 306 -9.34 -2.07 11.00
CA MET A 306 -9.61 -3.17 10.07
C MET A 306 -11.11 -3.31 9.78
N TRP A 307 -11.96 -2.96 10.76
CA TRP A 307 -13.42 -2.89 10.60
C TRP A 307 -13.88 -1.46 10.25
N PHE A 308 -13.39 -0.41 10.97
CA PHE A 308 -13.77 0.98 10.77
C PHE A 308 -12.66 1.78 10.10
N GLY A 309 -12.67 1.81 8.79
CA GLY A 309 -11.66 2.31 7.86
C GLY A 309 -11.46 1.30 6.73
N GLY A 310 -11.19 0.04 7.07
CA GLY A 310 -11.00 -1.06 6.12
C GLY A 310 -12.31 -1.59 5.53
N LEU A 311 -13.10 -2.34 6.31
CA LEU A 311 -14.37 -2.90 5.86
C LEU A 311 -15.41 -1.82 5.61
N VAL A 312 -15.66 -0.96 6.59
CA VAL A 312 -16.53 0.22 6.46
C VAL A 312 -15.65 1.45 6.32
N THR A 313 -15.79 2.16 5.21
CA THR A 313 -14.95 3.32 4.89
C THR A 313 -15.83 4.55 4.63
N MET A 314 -15.34 5.73 5.03
CA MET A 314 -15.98 7.00 4.73
C MET A 314 -16.12 7.22 3.22
N ASN A 315 -17.16 7.94 2.82
CA ASN A 315 -17.37 8.34 1.43
C ASN A 315 -16.42 9.48 0.99
N TRP A 316 -15.97 10.27 1.95
CA TRP A 316 -15.04 11.37 1.78
C TRP A 316 -14.26 11.66 3.07
N TRP A 317 -13.20 12.45 2.98
CA TRP A 317 -12.29 12.81 4.07
C TRP A 317 -12.90 13.64 5.22
N ASP A 318 -14.16 14.00 5.14
CA ASP A 318 -14.92 14.65 6.22
C ASP A 318 -15.61 13.66 7.19
N GLY A 319 -15.51 12.36 6.86
CA GLY A 319 -15.96 11.28 7.71
C GLY A 319 -14.86 10.77 8.61
#